data_3b5e97439c66a3f3d3979fe5bf50d30b
#
_entry.id   3b5e97439c66a3f3d3979fe5bf50d30b
#
_cell.length_a   1.000
_cell.length_b   1.000
_cell.length_c   1.000
_cell.angle_alpha   90.00
_cell.angle_beta   90.00
_cell.angle_gamma   90.00
#
_symmetry.space_group_name_H-M   'P 1'
#
loop_
_entity.id
_entity.type
_entity.pdbx_description
1 polymer ?
#
loop_
_entity_poly.entity_id
_entity_poly.type
_entity_poly.pdbx_seq_one_letter_code
_entity_poly.pdbx_strand_id
1 'polypeptide(L)'
;MKEEIENRFAVLLDQGEHLMQCLPRDAHEIEHFVGRADVPTYQAWLTSVAHLVRLVAWTESYFVEECTRLLTHKSMPNGIGTIVIQKMYGLLLSAREEWNHGLLRQVEYIIAAETFDDFLDHAEHYHKGGKVTEASVLASAVLEDTVKKIAARNNVATAGKTLEPLIDELVTAGVFTPVKAKRVKSHAGVRNHALHAEWNLIDLRDVWELIKGVRSLIEDYL
;
A
#
# COMPACT_ATOMS: atom_id res chain seq x y z
N MET A 1 7.81 -10.50 1.05
CA MET A 1 6.49 -9.98 0.58
C MET A 1 6.51 -9.48 -0.87
N LYS A 2 7.40 -8.53 -1.30
CA LYS A 2 7.43 -8.10 -2.72
C LYS A 2 7.64 -9.27 -3.68
N GLU A 3 8.64 -10.10 -3.42
CA GLU A 3 8.92 -11.32 -4.19
C GLU A 3 7.75 -12.32 -4.19
N GLU A 4 7.04 -12.46 -3.08
CA GLU A 4 5.87 -13.33 -2.98
C GLU A 4 4.71 -12.83 -3.86
N ILE A 5 4.52 -11.50 -3.96
CA ILE A 5 3.52 -10.90 -4.84
C ILE A 5 3.91 -11.07 -6.30
N GLU A 6 5.18 -10.85 -6.65
CA GLU A 6 5.69 -11.10 -8.01
C GLU A 6 5.51 -12.57 -8.41
N ASN A 7 5.84 -13.50 -7.51
CA ASN A 7 5.59 -14.93 -7.69
C ASN A 7 4.09 -15.22 -7.84
N ARG A 8 3.23 -14.55 -7.05
CA ARG A 8 1.79 -14.77 -7.14
C ARG A 8 1.22 -14.28 -8.47
N PHE A 9 1.69 -13.13 -8.99
CA PHE A 9 1.36 -12.68 -10.34
C PHE A 9 1.75 -13.73 -11.39
N ALA A 10 2.98 -14.24 -11.32
CA ALA A 10 3.47 -15.24 -12.27
C ALA A 10 2.61 -16.50 -12.26
N VAL A 11 2.31 -17.05 -11.09
CA VAL A 11 1.48 -18.24 -10.93
C VAL A 11 0.07 -18.04 -11.48
N LEU A 12 -0.57 -16.90 -11.17
CA LEU A 12 -1.93 -16.64 -11.61
C LEU A 12 -2.01 -16.35 -13.12
N LEU A 13 -0.97 -15.77 -13.71
CA LEU A 13 -0.88 -15.58 -15.16
C LEU A 13 -0.70 -16.90 -15.90
N ASP A 14 0.18 -17.78 -15.43
CA ASP A 14 0.39 -19.11 -15.98
C ASP A 14 -0.92 -19.94 -15.93
N GLN A 15 -1.58 -19.95 -14.76
CA GLN A 15 -2.89 -20.59 -14.62
C GLN A 15 -3.93 -19.99 -15.55
N GLY A 16 -3.99 -18.64 -15.65
CA GLY A 16 -4.92 -17.94 -16.52
C GLY A 16 -4.69 -18.26 -18.00
N GLU A 17 -3.44 -18.32 -18.44
CA GLU A 17 -3.09 -18.71 -19.81
C GLU A 17 -3.58 -20.12 -20.14
N HIS A 18 -3.35 -21.07 -19.21
CA HIS A 18 -3.84 -22.44 -19.37
C HIS A 18 -5.38 -22.49 -19.44
N LEU A 19 -6.07 -21.78 -18.55
CA LEU A 19 -7.53 -21.69 -18.58
C LEU A 19 -8.05 -21.07 -19.87
N MET A 20 -7.37 -20.06 -20.41
CA MET A 20 -7.71 -19.43 -21.69
C MET A 20 -7.60 -20.39 -22.86
N GLN A 21 -6.60 -21.29 -22.86
CA GLN A 21 -6.45 -22.32 -23.90
C GLN A 21 -7.57 -23.36 -23.89
N CYS A 22 -8.16 -23.61 -22.72
CA CYS A 22 -9.28 -24.54 -22.54
C CYS A 22 -10.66 -23.94 -22.85
N LEU A 23 -10.75 -22.62 -23.14
CA LEU A 23 -12.02 -22.01 -23.49
C LEU A 23 -12.54 -22.49 -24.87
N PRO A 24 -13.86 -22.63 -25.01
CA PRO A 24 -14.46 -22.95 -26.30
C PRO A 24 -14.06 -21.93 -27.37
N ARG A 25 -13.58 -22.39 -28.48
CA ARG A 25 -13.28 -21.56 -29.65
C ARG A 25 -14.44 -21.69 -30.62
N ASP A 26 -15.27 -20.67 -30.69
CA ASP A 26 -16.35 -20.65 -31.69
C ASP A 26 -16.32 -19.38 -32.52
N ALA A 27 -16.72 -19.53 -33.80
CA ALA A 27 -16.68 -18.47 -34.80
C ALA A 27 -17.93 -17.55 -34.75
N HIS A 28 -18.85 -17.79 -33.85
CA HIS A 28 -20.11 -17.04 -33.74
C HIS A 28 -20.16 -16.16 -32.50
N GLU A 29 -20.74 -14.98 -32.63
CA GLU A 29 -20.89 -13.95 -31.56
C GLU A 29 -21.85 -14.35 -30.42
N ILE A 30 -21.88 -15.61 -30.02
CA ILE A 30 -22.74 -16.13 -28.97
C ILE A 30 -21.96 -16.08 -27.63
N GLU A 31 -22.58 -15.64 -26.57
CA GLU A 31 -22.00 -15.65 -25.22
C GLU A 31 -21.81 -17.12 -24.77
N HIS A 32 -20.55 -17.54 -24.66
CA HIS A 32 -20.20 -18.89 -24.22
C HIS A 32 -19.94 -18.90 -22.71
N PHE A 33 -20.29 -20.01 -22.08
CA PHE A 33 -20.05 -20.26 -20.66
C PHE A 33 -19.05 -21.40 -20.50
N VAL A 34 -18.33 -21.33 -19.39
CA VAL A 34 -17.47 -22.40 -18.90
C VAL A 34 -18.32 -23.64 -18.61
N GLY A 35 -17.83 -24.83 -18.95
CA GLY A 35 -18.48 -26.09 -18.64
C GLY A 35 -18.77 -26.25 -17.14
N ARG A 36 -19.94 -26.83 -16.78
CA ARG A 36 -20.34 -26.93 -15.36
C ARG A 36 -19.32 -27.65 -14.49
N ALA A 37 -18.61 -28.64 -15.01
CA ALA A 37 -17.58 -29.38 -14.28
C ALA A 37 -16.36 -28.50 -13.94
N ASP A 38 -16.09 -27.50 -14.77
CA ASP A 38 -14.90 -26.65 -14.65
C ASP A 38 -15.16 -25.37 -13.86
N VAL A 39 -16.43 -25.03 -13.59
CA VAL A 39 -16.82 -23.82 -12.86
C VAL A 39 -16.02 -23.63 -11.56
N PRO A 40 -15.81 -24.65 -10.70
CA PRO A 40 -15.03 -24.45 -9.46
C PRO A 40 -13.60 -23.98 -9.72
N THR A 41 -12.94 -24.50 -10.75
CA THR A 41 -11.56 -24.14 -11.12
C THR A 41 -11.47 -22.68 -11.58
N TYR A 42 -12.37 -22.28 -12.48
CA TYR A 42 -12.41 -20.90 -12.95
C TYR A 42 -12.83 -19.92 -11.88
N GLN A 43 -13.77 -20.31 -11.02
CA GLN A 43 -14.19 -19.47 -9.88
C GLN A 43 -13.05 -19.26 -8.86
N ALA A 44 -12.29 -20.31 -8.56
CA ALA A 44 -11.13 -20.22 -7.66
C ALA A 44 -10.07 -19.29 -8.24
N TRP A 45 -9.79 -19.37 -9.54
CA TRP A 45 -8.86 -18.48 -10.22
C TRP A 45 -9.34 -17.03 -10.18
N LEU A 46 -10.59 -16.75 -10.55
CA LEU A 46 -11.20 -15.41 -10.52
C LEU A 46 -11.11 -14.80 -9.13
N THR A 47 -11.43 -15.59 -8.09
CA THR A 47 -11.35 -15.13 -6.69
C THR A 47 -9.91 -14.79 -6.28
N SER A 48 -8.96 -15.63 -6.70
CA SER A 48 -7.53 -15.39 -6.42
C SER A 48 -6.99 -14.15 -7.12
N VAL A 49 -7.37 -13.93 -8.38
CA VAL A 49 -7.02 -12.70 -9.13
C VAL A 49 -7.62 -11.47 -8.44
N ALA A 50 -8.90 -11.54 -8.08
CA ALA A 50 -9.58 -10.45 -7.40
C ALA A 50 -8.93 -10.10 -6.05
N HIS A 51 -8.53 -11.13 -5.30
CA HIS A 51 -7.82 -10.92 -4.04
C HIS A 51 -6.48 -10.23 -4.26
N LEU A 52 -5.67 -10.71 -5.23
CA LEU A 52 -4.38 -10.11 -5.54
C LEU A 52 -4.51 -8.65 -6.01
N VAL A 53 -5.45 -8.36 -6.91
CA VAL A 53 -5.70 -7.00 -7.40
C VAL A 53 -6.08 -6.06 -6.24
N ARG A 54 -6.97 -6.49 -5.35
CA ARG A 54 -7.37 -5.69 -4.18
C ARG A 54 -6.25 -5.52 -3.16
N LEU A 55 -5.32 -6.46 -3.09
CA LEU A 55 -4.15 -6.36 -2.21
C LEU A 55 -3.15 -5.32 -2.71
N VAL A 56 -2.90 -5.26 -4.01
CA VAL A 56 -1.85 -4.41 -4.59
C VAL A 56 -2.32 -3.03 -5.04
N ALA A 57 -3.61 -2.87 -5.36
CA ALA A 57 -4.18 -1.64 -5.89
C ALA A 57 -5.02 -0.90 -4.84
N TRP A 58 -5.07 0.44 -4.95
CA TRP A 58 -5.91 1.28 -4.12
C TRP A 58 -7.39 0.89 -4.24
N THR A 59 -8.14 0.98 -3.13
CA THR A 59 -9.56 0.62 -3.07
C THR A 59 -10.41 1.34 -4.10
N GLU A 60 -10.09 2.61 -4.41
CA GLU A 60 -10.78 3.45 -5.40
C GLU A 60 -10.11 3.44 -6.78
N SER A 61 -9.21 2.49 -7.04
CA SER A 61 -8.54 2.40 -8.33
C SER A 61 -9.42 1.76 -9.39
N TYR A 62 -9.20 2.15 -10.64
CA TYR A 62 -9.84 1.52 -11.79
C TYR A 62 -9.67 -0.01 -11.80
N PHE A 63 -8.55 -0.53 -11.35
CA PHE A 63 -8.30 -1.97 -11.25
C PHE A 63 -9.30 -2.67 -10.33
N VAL A 64 -9.59 -2.08 -9.16
CA VAL A 64 -10.54 -2.64 -8.18
C VAL A 64 -11.97 -2.50 -8.68
N GLU A 65 -12.32 -1.36 -9.28
CA GLU A 65 -13.64 -1.13 -9.88
C GLU A 65 -13.91 -2.13 -11.01
N GLU A 66 -12.99 -2.25 -11.97
CA GLU A 66 -13.13 -3.16 -13.11
C GLU A 66 -13.17 -4.62 -12.67
N CYS A 67 -12.32 -5.02 -11.74
CA CYS A 67 -12.37 -6.35 -11.13
C CYS A 67 -13.74 -6.63 -10.50
N THR A 68 -14.30 -5.70 -9.77
CA THR A 68 -15.63 -5.83 -9.14
C THR A 68 -16.71 -5.91 -10.20
N ARG A 69 -16.65 -5.07 -11.25
CA ARG A 69 -17.58 -5.09 -12.37
C ARG A 69 -17.59 -6.43 -13.11
N LEU A 70 -16.42 -7.03 -13.32
CA LEU A 70 -16.30 -8.35 -13.96
C LEU A 70 -16.90 -9.47 -13.10
N LEU A 71 -16.67 -9.46 -11.80
CA LEU A 71 -17.22 -10.45 -10.85
C LEU A 71 -18.73 -10.31 -10.65
N THR A 72 -19.30 -9.13 -10.92
CA THR A 72 -20.74 -8.88 -10.85
C THR A 72 -21.39 -8.83 -12.23
N HIS A 73 -20.71 -9.32 -13.27
CA HIS A 73 -21.24 -9.32 -14.63
C HIS A 73 -22.56 -10.09 -14.70
N LYS A 74 -23.48 -9.59 -15.52
CA LYS A 74 -24.85 -10.13 -15.68
C LYS A 74 -24.93 -11.61 -16.05
N SER A 75 -23.87 -12.18 -16.61
CA SER A 75 -23.79 -13.60 -16.95
C SER A 75 -23.50 -14.51 -15.75
N MET A 76 -22.87 -13.98 -14.68
CA MET A 76 -22.41 -14.78 -13.53
C MET A 76 -23.52 -15.63 -12.85
N PRO A 77 -24.77 -15.18 -12.73
CA PRO A 77 -25.85 -16.02 -12.17
C PRO A 77 -26.17 -17.26 -13.03
N ASN A 78 -25.89 -17.22 -14.33
CA ASN A 78 -26.16 -18.30 -15.27
C ASN A 78 -24.95 -19.21 -15.52
N GLY A 79 -23.78 -18.82 -15.02
CA GLY A 79 -22.49 -19.47 -15.21
C GLY A 79 -21.37 -18.44 -15.46
N ILE A 80 -20.15 -18.92 -15.53
CA ILE A 80 -19.00 -18.05 -15.81
C ILE A 80 -18.87 -17.85 -17.31
N GLY A 81 -19.15 -16.65 -17.79
CA GLY A 81 -19.00 -16.29 -19.21
C GLY A 81 -17.52 -16.26 -19.62
N THR A 82 -17.18 -16.80 -20.79
CA THR A 82 -15.79 -16.83 -21.29
C THR A 82 -15.19 -15.43 -21.41
N ILE A 83 -16.00 -14.44 -21.76
CA ILE A 83 -15.60 -13.03 -21.85
C ILE A 83 -15.13 -12.47 -20.50
N VAL A 84 -15.70 -12.94 -19.37
CA VAL A 84 -15.27 -12.54 -18.04
C VAL A 84 -13.85 -13.03 -17.75
N ILE A 85 -13.55 -14.29 -18.14
CA ILE A 85 -12.21 -14.87 -17.99
C ILE A 85 -11.18 -14.09 -18.82
N GLN A 86 -11.49 -13.81 -20.08
CA GLN A 86 -10.60 -13.08 -21.00
C GLN A 86 -10.29 -11.68 -20.47
N LYS A 87 -11.32 -10.95 -20.03
CA LYS A 87 -11.14 -9.59 -19.48
C LYS A 87 -10.40 -9.60 -18.14
N MET A 88 -10.68 -10.57 -17.28
CA MET A 88 -9.97 -10.69 -16.00
C MET A 88 -8.49 -11.03 -16.22
N TYR A 89 -8.16 -11.84 -17.22
CA TYR A 89 -6.79 -12.13 -17.59
C TYR A 89 -6.07 -10.86 -18.11
N GLY A 90 -6.72 -10.08 -18.97
CA GLY A 90 -6.18 -8.79 -19.42
C GLY A 90 -5.98 -7.80 -18.27
N LEU A 91 -6.90 -7.74 -17.32
CA LEU A 91 -6.77 -6.93 -16.12
C LEU A 91 -5.56 -7.36 -15.28
N LEU A 92 -5.35 -8.65 -15.11
CA LEU A 92 -4.22 -9.20 -14.36
C LEU A 92 -2.88 -8.89 -15.03
N LEU A 93 -2.80 -8.98 -16.37
CA LEU A 93 -1.62 -8.60 -17.15
C LEU A 93 -1.27 -7.12 -16.92
N SER A 94 -2.25 -6.24 -17.08
CA SER A 94 -2.08 -4.81 -16.88
C SER A 94 -1.69 -4.49 -15.42
N ALA A 95 -2.33 -5.13 -14.44
CA ALA A 95 -1.99 -4.94 -13.04
C ALA A 95 -0.53 -5.36 -12.72
N ARG A 96 -0.05 -6.46 -13.31
CA ARG A 96 1.35 -6.88 -13.17
C ARG A 96 2.31 -5.84 -13.77
N GLU A 97 1.97 -5.30 -14.94
CA GLU A 97 2.80 -4.28 -15.59
C GLU A 97 2.90 -3.01 -14.73
N GLU A 98 1.78 -2.51 -14.23
CA GLU A 98 1.75 -1.38 -13.31
C GLU A 98 2.49 -1.65 -11.99
N TRP A 99 2.40 -2.88 -11.46
CA TRP A 99 3.19 -3.31 -10.31
C TRP A 99 4.69 -3.25 -10.60
N ASN A 100 5.15 -3.76 -11.74
CA ASN A 100 6.55 -3.76 -12.15
C ASN A 100 7.11 -2.33 -12.33
N HIS A 101 6.26 -1.39 -12.78
CA HIS A 101 6.60 0.03 -12.85
C HIS A 101 6.49 0.77 -11.51
N GLY A 102 6.09 0.09 -10.43
CA GLY A 102 5.95 0.67 -9.09
C GLY A 102 4.76 1.63 -8.96
N LEU A 103 3.76 1.52 -9.83
CA LEU A 103 2.56 2.36 -9.82
C LEU A 103 1.45 1.79 -8.93
N LEU A 104 1.51 0.47 -8.60
CA LEU A 104 0.65 -0.17 -7.61
C LEU A 104 1.45 -0.39 -6.31
N ARG A 105 1.46 0.61 -5.41
CA ARG A 105 2.35 0.64 -4.23
C ARG A 105 1.65 0.41 -2.89
N GLN A 106 0.36 0.09 -2.88
CA GLN A 106 -0.36 -0.06 -1.61
C GLN A 106 0.32 -1.04 -0.64
N VAL A 107 0.82 -2.17 -1.16
CA VAL A 107 1.50 -3.18 -0.34
C VAL A 107 2.80 -2.66 0.25
N GLU A 108 3.58 -1.87 -0.50
CA GLU A 108 4.82 -1.27 0.02
C GLU A 108 4.53 -0.34 1.21
N TYR A 109 3.39 0.38 1.18
CA TYR A 109 2.98 1.23 2.30
C TYR A 109 2.47 0.45 3.50
N ILE A 110 1.74 -0.66 3.28
CA ILE A 110 1.30 -1.56 4.37
C ILE A 110 2.51 -2.19 5.08
N ILE A 111 3.47 -2.72 4.31
CA ILE A 111 4.71 -3.29 4.87
C ILE A 111 5.49 -2.24 5.65
N ALA A 112 5.57 -1.02 5.10
CA ALA A 112 6.24 0.07 5.78
C ALA A 112 5.54 0.43 7.09
N ALA A 113 4.22 0.46 7.12
CA ALA A 113 3.45 0.75 8.32
C ALA A 113 3.67 -0.33 9.39
N GLU A 114 3.59 -1.62 9.03
CA GLU A 114 3.90 -2.73 9.95
C GLU A 114 5.33 -2.65 10.52
N THR A 115 6.33 -2.40 9.66
CA THR A 115 7.72 -2.23 10.11
C THR A 115 7.87 -1.01 11.02
N PHE A 116 7.14 0.06 10.75
CA PHE A 116 7.18 1.27 11.58
C PHE A 116 6.52 1.05 12.94
N ASP A 117 5.44 0.27 13.00
CA ASP A 117 4.81 -0.11 14.25
C ASP A 117 5.77 -0.90 15.14
N ASP A 118 6.52 -1.86 14.59
CA ASP A 118 7.54 -2.61 15.33
C ASP A 118 8.63 -1.67 15.90
N PHE A 119 9.13 -0.71 15.11
CA PHE A 119 10.11 0.27 15.58
C PHE A 119 9.52 1.21 16.63
N LEU A 120 8.26 1.62 16.49
CA LEU A 120 7.59 2.47 17.48
C LEU A 120 7.28 1.72 18.76
N ASP A 121 7.00 0.42 18.71
CA ASP A 121 6.86 -0.43 19.90
C ASP A 121 8.19 -0.54 20.66
N HIS A 122 9.31 -0.68 19.97
CA HIS A 122 10.63 -0.62 20.56
C HIS A 122 10.92 0.76 21.17
N ALA A 123 10.58 1.85 20.47
CA ALA A 123 10.73 3.21 21.01
C ALA A 123 9.90 3.40 22.28
N GLU A 124 8.65 2.90 22.30
CA GLU A 124 7.79 2.93 23.49
C GLU A 124 8.34 2.10 24.63
N HIS A 125 8.91 0.93 24.36
CA HIS A 125 9.58 0.10 25.36
C HIS A 125 10.77 0.84 25.99
N TYR A 126 11.61 1.48 25.19
CA TYR A 126 12.72 2.31 25.71
C TYR A 126 12.22 3.51 26.50
N HIS A 127 11.17 4.18 26.02
CA HIS A 127 10.52 5.27 26.72
C HIS A 127 10.04 4.86 28.12
N LYS A 128 9.32 3.73 28.24
CA LYS A 128 8.86 3.15 29.52
C LYS A 128 10.03 2.81 30.45
N GLY A 129 11.18 2.44 29.89
CA GLY A 129 12.42 2.21 30.62
C GLY A 129 13.22 3.48 30.97
N GLY A 130 12.71 4.67 30.67
CA GLY A 130 13.38 5.95 30.91
C GLY A 130 14.57 6.24 29.98
N LYS A 131 14.72 5.48 28.90
CA LYS A 131 15.82 5.57 27.94
C LYS A 131 15.47 6.59 26.84
N VAL A 132 15.59 7.88 27.17
CA VAL A 132 15.22 9.01 26.28
C VAL A 132 15.97 8.95 24.95
N THR A 133 17.28 8.71 25.00
CA THR A 133 18.14 8.70 23.81
C THR A 133 17.70 7.65 22.80
N GLU A 134 17.59 6.38 23.22
CA GLU A 134 17.24 5.26 22.36
C GLU A 134 15.81 5.43 21.78
N ALA A 135 14.88 5.84 22.62
CA ALA A 135 13.50 6.06 22.22
C ALA A 135 13.37 7.22 21.22
N SER A 136 14.07 8.33 21.43
CA SER A 136 14.02 9.49 20.53
C SER A 136 14.67 9.20 19.18
N VAL A 137 15.78 8.46 19.13
CA VAL A 137 16.44 8.08 17.86
C VAL A 137 15.52 7.20 17.02
N LEU A 138 14.92 6.16 17.60
CA LEU A 138 14.02 5.28 16.88
C LEU A 138 12.78 6.01 16.36
N ALA A 139 12.08 6.75 17.22
CA ALA A 139 10.90 7.49 16.82
C ALA A 139 11.20 8.57 15.77
N SER A 140 12.38 9.20 15.84
CA SER A 140 12.83 10.19 14.86
C SER A 140 13.10 9.60 13.49
N ALA A 141 13.69 8.40 13.44
CA ALA A 141 13.92 7.70 12.18
C ALA A 141 12.59 7.34 11.50
N VAL A 142 11.62 6.84 12.29
CA VAL A 142 10.28 6.53 11.77
C VAL A 142 9.55 7.79 11.32
N LEU A 143 9.64 8.90 12.05
CA LEU A 143 9.05 10.18 11.63
C LEU A 143 9.55 10.61 10.25
N GLU A 144 10.87 10.59 10.07
CA GLU A 144 11.48 11.05 8.80
C GLU A 144 11.02 10.20 7.62
N ASP A 145 11.03 8.87 7.78
CA ASP A 145 10.65 7.95 6.72
C ASP A 145 9.13 8.01 6.46
N THR A 146 8.31 8.13 7.50
CA THR A 146 6.85 8.33 7.38
C THR A 146 6.53 9.58 6.55
N VAL A 147 7.11 10.72 6.87
CA VAL A 147 6.85 11.97 6.12
C VAL A 147 7.33 11.86 4.68
N LYS A 148 8.49 11.22 4.42
CA LYS A 148 8.96 10.96 3.05
C LYS A 148 8.02 10.05 2.27
N LYS A 149 7.46 9.03 2.89
CA LYS A 149 6.48 8.12 2.26
C LYS A 149 5.16 8.84 1.97
N ILE A 150 4.66 9.63 2.91
CA ILE A 150 3.47 10.47 2.69
C ILE A 150 3.70 11.41 1.49
N ALA A 151 4.86 12.05 1.40
CA ALA A 151 5.21 12.92 0.29
C ALA A 151 5.27 12.16 -1.04
N ALA A 152 5.94 11.02 -1.08
CA ALA A 152 6.03 10.19 -2.27
C ALA A 152 4.65 9.68 -2.74
N ARG A 153 3.79 9.29 -1.80
CA ARG A 153 2.41 8.87 -2.08
C ARG A 153 1.57 9.97 -2.72
N ASN A 154 1.85 11.22 -2.37
CA ASN A 154 1.13 12.39 -2.88
C ASN A 154 1.88 13.12 -4.01
N ASN A 155 2.83 12.46 -4.67
CA ASN A 155 3.62 12.99 -5.78
C ASN A 155 4.43 14.25 -5.42
N VAL A 156 4.80 14.42 -4.15
CA VAL A 156 5.70 15.48 -3.68
C VAL A 156 7.14 14.97 -3.72
N ALA A 157 8.00 15.66 -4.45
CA ALA A 157 9.41 15.27 -4.61
C ALA A 157 10.17 15.33 -3.28
N THR A 158 10.87 14.24 -2.93
CA THR A 158 11.58 14.08 -1.65
C THR A 158 13.09 14.24 -1.75
N ALA A 159 13.67 14.09 -2.96
CA ALA A 159 15.11 14.08 -3.17
C ALA A 159 15.77 15.40 -2.77
N GLY A 160 16.81 15.31 -1.93
CA GLY A 160 17.60 16.45 -1.47
C GLY A 160 16.90 17.41 -0.50
N LYS A 161 15.71 17.04 0.00
CA LYS A 161 14.95 17.88 0.93
C LYS A 161 15.06 17.41 2.37
N THR A 162 15.19 18.38 3.27
CA THR A 162 15.07 18.16 4.70
C THR A 162 13.59 18.08 5.12
N LEU A 163 13.33 17.66 6.36
CA LEU A 163 11.99 17.36 6.82
C LEU A 163 11.05 18.57 6.83
N GLU A 164 11.51 19.75 7.27
CA GLU A 164 10.66 20.93 7.39
C GLU A 164 10.16 21.48 6.04
N PRO A 165 11.01 21.70 5.02
CA PRO A 165 10.53 22.05 3.68
C PRO A 165 9.55 21.02 3.10
N LEU A 166 9.76 19.73 3.37
CA LEU A 166 8.88 18.69 2.90
C LEU A 166 7.50 18.77 3.53
N ILE A 167 7.42 19.11 4.83
CA ILE A 167 6.17 19.36 5.54
C ILE A 167 5.44 20.57 4.94
N ASP A 168 6.15 21.65 4.58
CA ASP A 168 5.56 22.85 3.95
C ASP A 168 5.01 22.54 2.55
N GLU A 169 5.70 21.72 1.78
CA GLU A 169 5.20 21.26 0.50
C GLU A 169 3.95 20.39 0.61
N LEU A 170 3.87 19.54 1.64
CA LEU A 170 2.66 18.76 1.94
C LEU A 170 1.47 19.65 2.29
N VAL A 171 1.69 20.81 2.93
CA VAL A 171 0.63 21.82 3.11
C VAL A 171 0.22 22.43 1.79
N THR A 172 1.19 22.81 0.96
CA THR A 172 0.94 23.40 -0.36
C THR A 172 0.18 22.44 -1.27
N ALA A 173 0.49 21.14 -1.18
CA ALA A 173 -0.22 20.08 -1.90
C ALA A 173 -1.61 19.75 -1.31
N GLY A 174 -2.03 20.40 -0.21
CA GLY A 174 -3.32 20.14 0.44
C GLY A 174 -3.39 18.84 1.25
N VAL A 175 -2.27 18.14 1.42
CA VAL A 175 -2.19 16.87 2.18
C VAL A 175 -2.27 17.14 3.68
N PHE A 176 -1.48 18.12 4.16
CA PHE A 176 -1.52 18.54 5.56
C PHE A 176 -2.29 19.84 5.72
N THR A 177 -3.10 19.93 6.78
CA THR A 177 -3.62 21.22 7.24
C THR A 177 -2.48 22.02 7.91
N PRO A 178 -2.56 23.37 7.96
CA PRO A 178 -1.58 24.18 8.69
C PRO A 178 -1.40 23.77 10.16
N VAL A 179 -2.49 23.32 10.82
CA VAL A 179 -2.46 22.83 12.21
C VAL A 179 -1.71 21.51 12.31
N LYS A 180 -1.94 20.57 11.39
CA LYS A 180 -1.21 19.28 11.35
C LYS A 180 0.28 19.53 11.10
N ALA A 181 0.61 20.37 10.13
CA ALA A 181 2.00 20.73 9.82
C ALA A 181 2.73 21.32 11.02
N LYS A 182 2.10 22.22 11.79
CA LYS A 182 2.69 22.79 13.00
C LYS A 182 3.03 21.70 14.04
N ARG A 183 2.15 20.72 14.23
CA ARG A 183 2.41 19.57 15.12
C ARG A 183 3.58 18.71 14.61
N VAL A 184 3.59 18.39 13.33
CA VAL A 184 4.66 17.58 12.71
C VAL A 184 6.00 18.31 12.78
N LYS A 185 6.04 19.64 12.60
CA LYS A 185 7.24 20.45 12.78
C LYS A 185 7.74 20.46 14.22
N SER A 186 6.84 20.44 15.22
CA SER A 186 7.24 20.28 16.62
C SER A 186 7.97 18.94 16.86
N HIS A 187 7.48 17.86 16.26
CA HIS A 187 8.15 16.55 16.30
C HIS A 187 9.48 16.56 15.53
N ALA A 188 9.56 17.30 14.42
CA ALA A 188 10.82 17.52 13.71
C ALA A 188 11.87 18.24 14.56
N GLY A 189 11.45 19.11 15.46
CA GLY A 189 12.33 19.74 16.46
C GLY A 189 12.99 18.70 17.38
N VAL A 190 12.21 17.78 17.95
CA VAL A 190 12.74 16.67 18.78
C VAL A 190 13.71 15.80 17.97
N ARG A 191 13.36 15.47 16.72
CA ARG A 191 14.23 14.73 15.79
C ARG A 191 15.55 15.45 15.56
N ASN A 192 15.52 16.77 15.37
CA ASN A 192 16.75 17.54 15.13
C ASN A 192 17.69 17.48 16.36
N HIS A 193 17.17 17.69 17.57
CA HIS A 193 17.96 17.53 18.77
C HIS A 193 18.53 16.11 18.94
N ALA A 194 17.73 15.08 18.64
CA ALA A 194 18.18 13.68 18.68
C ALA A 194 19.33 13.39 17.70
N LEU A 195 19.28 13.91 16.49
CA LEU A 195 20.33 13.73 15.48
C LEU A 195 21.62 14.48 15.79
N HIS A 196 21.52 15.60 16.49
CA HIS A 196 22.68 16.40 16.93
C HIS A 196 23.22 16.01 18.30
N ALA A 197 22.71 14.91 18.88
CA ALA A 197 23.08 14.42 20.22
C ALA A 197 22.87 15.46 21.34
N GLU A 198 21.88 16.31 21.18
CA GLU A 198 21.50 17.36 22.14
C GLU A 198 20.49 16.82 23.15
N TRP A 199 20.86 15.73 23.83
CA TRP A 199 19.97 14.93 24.70
C TRP A 199 19.41 15.72 25.91
N ASN A 200 20.11 16.74 26.37
CA ASN A 200 19.68 17.62 27.44
C ASN A 200 18.52 18.55 27.06
N LEU A 201 18.18 18.62 25.80
CA LEU A 201 17.06 19.40 25.22
C LEU A 201 15.82 18.57 24.96
N ILE A 202 15.85 17.26 25.26
CA ILE A 202 14.76 16.32 25.03
C ILE A 202 14.37 15.68 26.34
N ASP A 203 13.10 15.76 26.73
CA ASP A 203 12.57 15.03 27.86
C ASP A 203 11.70 13.83 27.48
N LEU A 204 11.32 13.02 28.48
CA LEU A 204 10.47 11.84 28.26
C LEU A 204 9.10 12.21 27.67
N ARG A 205 8.57 13.37 27.99
CA ARG A 205 7.29 13.83 27.49
C ARG A 205 7.38 14.16 26.00
N ASP A 206 8.46 14.82 25.58
CA ASP A 206 8.71 15.14 24.16
C ASP A 206 8.77 13.87 23.32
N VAL A 207 9.49 12.85 23.81
CA VAL A 207 9.59 11.55 23.14
C VAL A 207 8.24 10.85 23.06
N TRP A 208 7.45 10.91 24.12
CA TRP A 208 6.12 10.31 24.13
C TRP A 208 5.18 10.98 23.11
N GLU A 209 5.18 12.32 23.07
CA GLU A 209 4.39 13.06 22.09
C GLU A 209 4.86 12.78 20.65
N LEU A 210 6.17 12.63 20.42
CA LEU A 210 6.72 12.22 19.14
C LEU A 210 6.19 10.82 18.72
N ILE A 211 6.30 9.81 19.59
CA ILE A 211 5.83 8.44 19.30
C ILE A 211 4.34 8.45 18.94
N LYS A 212 3.48 9.08 19.73
CA LYS A 212 2.05 9.19 19.45
C LYS A 212 1.76 9.94 18.15
N GLY A 213 2.50 11.02 17.92
CA GLY A 213 2.34 11.83 16.71
C GLY A 213 2.70 11.05 15.46
N VAL A 214 3.73 10.22 15.49
CA VAL A 214 4.14 9.38 14.36
C VAL A 214 3.12 8.27 14.12
N ARG A 215 2.60 7.58 15.16
CA ARG A 215 1.52 6.61 15.01
C ARG A 215 0.30 7.22 14.32
N SER A 216 -0.14 8.41 14.78
CA SER A 216 -1.25 9.11 14.12
C SER A 216 -0.95 9.49 12.66
N LEU A 217 0.30 9.76 12.30
CA LEU A 217 0.66 10.01 10.89
C LEU A 217 0.57 8.75 10.04
N ILE A 218 1.00 7.61 10.57
CA ILE A 218 0.90 6.31 9.89
C ILE A 218 -0.57 5.95 9.68
N GLU A 219 -1.39 6.00 10.74
CA GLU A 219 -2.82 5.67 10.70
C GLU A 219 -3.61 6.57 9.72
N ASP A 220 -3.29 7.88 9.68
CA ASP A 220 -4.05 8.85 8.90
C ASP A 220 -3.65 8.89 7.42
N TYR A 221 -2.40 8.50 7.06
CA TYR A 221 -1.82 8.81 5.74
C TYR A 221 -1.12 7.64 5.03
N LEU A 222 -0.83 6.53 5.68
CA LEU A 222 -0.22 5.33 5.08
C LEU A 222 -1.16 4.13 5.08
#